data_bd39d60ed6248b7f673bf711d258bea2
#
_entry.id   bd39d60ed6248b7f673bf711d258bea2
#
_cell.length_a   1.000
_cell.length_b   1.000
_cell.length_c   1.000
_cell.angle_alpha   90.00
_cell.angle_beta   90.00
_cell.angle_gamma   90.00
#
_symmetry.space_group_name_H-M   'P 1'
#
loop_
_entity.id
_entity.type
_entity.pdbx_description
1 polymer ?
#
loop_
_entity_poly.entity_id
_entity_poly.type
_entity_poly.pdbx_seq_one_letter_code
_entity_poly.pdbx_strand_id
1 'polypeptide(L)'
;SALARAVHRLDAASPLVGLVRELISKNRLDAPPSLKDRHQVVDPPLCAPAEYAAVLDDFSARLDAVVAWCGRIGARPILIIPPANEADYEPGRSTVEPGVDAAERARIADAIHRARALEATEPGRALEVYRDVARRHPGFAEAHYRIGERLRAEGKREEAAAEFLAALDRDGLPIRCQAPFREAYRRVAARRPGCILIDGRRELIAASPSGWLGGDVIEDTHHPNLRGYVALAAAVLRGLEARREFGGGWSAVPAPDVAGCVARFGIDAERLAEACERTSLHDRRVAGYRHDPARRLAESRRFAEAARKLREGAAIDAVGLPSFAPEGRPN
;
A
#
# COMPACT_ATOMS: atom_id res chain seq x y z
N SER A 1 16.94 18.69 -6.45
CA SER A 1 18.18 19.49 -6.47
C SER A 1 18.84 19.44 -7.84
N ALA A 2 19.71 20.41 -8.18
CA ALA A 2 20.48 20.40 -9.43
C ALA A 2 21.35 19.15 -9.56
N LEU A 3 21.89 18.66 -8.45
CA LEU A 3 22.67 17.44 -8.37
C LEU A 3 21.85 16.18 -8.75
N ALA A 4 20.59 16.07 -8.29
CA ALA A 4 19.71 14.95 -8.64
C ALA A 4 19.39 14.92 -10.15
N ARG A 5 19.22 16.09 -10.78
CA ARG A 5 19.00 16.20 -12.23
C ARG A 5 20.26 15.88 -13.03
N ALA A 6 21.43 16.26 -12.53
CA ALA A 6 22.71 15.93 -13.16
C ALA A 6 22.98 14.42 -13.09
N VAL A 7 22.74 13.79 -11.94
CA VAL A 7 22.89 12.33 -11.76
C VAL A 7 21.92 11.57 -12.67
N HIS A 8 20.67 12.03 -12.79
CA HIS A 8 19.69 11.37 -13.69
C HIS A 8 20.07 11.49 -15.17
N ARG A 9 20.70 12.60 -15.59
CA ARG A 9 21.23 12.73 -16.96
C ARG A 9 22.42 11.84 -17.21
N LEU A 10 23.29 11.63 -16.23
CA LEU A 10 24.42 10.71 -16.32
C LEU A 10 23.98 9.23 -16.36
N ASP A 11 22.96 8.86 -15.61
CA ASP A 11 22.32 7.54 -15.69
C ASP A 11 21.79 7.24 -17.10
N ALA A 12 21.12 8.20 -17.72
CA ALA A 12 20.57 8.05 -19.06
C ALA A 12 21.67 7.99 -20.16
N ALA A 13 22.85 8.54 -19.87
CA ALA A 13 23.97 8.63 -20.83
C ALA A 13 25.01 7.52 -20.73
N SER A 14 25.04 6.74 -19.63
CA SER A 14 26.06 5.71 -19.42
C SER A 14 25.53 4.49 -18.66
N PRO A 15 25.47 3.30 -19.32
CA PRO A 15 25.11 2.05 -18.65
C PRO A 15 26.01 1.70 -17.45
N LEU A 16 27.27 2.16 -17.44
CA LEU A 16 28.22 1.93 -16.36
C LEU A 16 27.80 2.72 -15.10
N VAL A 17 27.31 3.95 -15.24
CA VAL A 17 26.82 4.75 -14.12
C VAL A 17 25.57 4.11 -13.52
N GLY A 18 24.68 3.57 -14.36
CA GLY A 18 23.51 2.80 -13.93
C GLY A 18 23.91 1.56 -13.13
N LEU A 19 24.89 0.78 -13.62
CA LEU A 19 25.39 -0.42 -12.94
C LEU A 19 26.06 -0.09 -11.59
N VAL A 20 26.92 0.94 -11.53
CA VAL A 20 27.56 1.38 -10.28
C VAL A 20 26.53 1.83 -9.27
N ARG A 21 25.52 2.58 -9.70
CA ARG A 21 24.40 3.00 -8.84
C ARG A 21 23.60 1.80 -8.33
N GLU A 22 23.34 0.81 -9.17
CA GLU A 22 22.64 -0.42 -8.77
C GLU A 22 23.44 -1.20 -7.72
N LEU A 23 24.76 -1.37 -7.92
CA LEU A 23 25.64 -2.00 -6.94
C LEU A 23 25.69 -1.23 -5.61
N ILE A 24 25.76 0.10 -5.65
CA ILE A 24 25.71 0.94 -4.45
C ILE A 24 24.36 0.84 -3.77
N SER A 25 23.25 0.79 -4.53
CA SER A 25 21.91 0.65 -3.96
C SER A 25 21.67 -0.73 -3.36
N LYS A 26 22.16 -1.80 -3.99
CA LYS A 26 22.14 -3.16 -3.42
C LYS A 26 22.90 -3.21 -2.09
N ASN A 27 24.12 -2.68 -2.03
CA ASN A 27 24.89 -2.64 -0.79
C ASN A 27 24.23 -1.78 0.30
N ARG A 28 23.55 -0.70 -0.07
CA ARG A 28 22.77 0.12 0.90
C ARG A 28 21.49 -0.58 1.37
N LEU A 29 20.86 -1.37 0.49
CA LEU A 29 19.65 -2.15 0.84
C LEU A 29 19.99 -3.31 1.79
N ASP A 30 21.22 -3.83 1.76
CA ASP A 30 21.66 -4.92 2.64
C ASP A 30 22.25 -4.41 3.97
N ALA A 31 22.54 -3.11 4.09
CA ALA A 31 22.97 -2.52 5.35
C ALA A 31 21.81 -2.53 6.37
N PRO A 32 22.06 -2.92 7.63
CA PRO A 32 21.04 -2.79 8.65
C PRO A 32 20.68 -1.31 8.82
N PRO A 33 19.38 -0.99 9.05
CA PRO A 33 18.95 0.39 9.25
C PRO A 33 19.71 0.98 10.45
N SER A 34 20.16 2.23 10.31
CA SER A 34 20.76 2.95 11.43
C SER A 34 19.71 3.14 12.53
N LEU A 35 20.16 3.29 13.79
CA LEU A 35 19.23 3.58 14.89
C LEU A 35 18.43 4.87 14.66
N LYS A 36 18.94 5.80 13.84
CA LYS A 36 18.24 7.03 13.44
C LYS A 36 17.05 6.77 12.51
N ASP A 37 17.07 5.68 11.78
CA ASP A 37 16.04 5.32 10.81
C ASP A 37 14.93 4.46 11.44
N ARG A 38 15.13 3.96 12.67
CA ARG A 38 14.12 3.18 13.39
C ARG A 38 12.94 4.06 13.77
N HIS A 39 11.75 3.58 13.48
CA HIS A 39 10.53 4.23 13.92
C HIS A 39 10.38 4.12 15.43
N GLN A 40 9.92 5.20 16.03
CA GLN A 40 9.52 5.26 17.43
C GLN A 40 8.00 5.05 17.52
N VAL A 41 7.47 4.91 18.73
CA VAL A 41 6.01 4.90 18.91
C VAL A 41 5.41 6.23 18.46
N VAL A 42 6.06 7.33 18.83
CA VAL A 42 5.70 8.68 18.36
C VAL A 42 6.85 9.20 17.51
N ASP A 43 6.68 9.12 16.20
CA ASP A 43 7.71 9.54 15.24
C ASP A 43 7.77 11.06 15.05
N PRO A 44 8.93 11.61 14.70
CA PRO A 44 8.99 12.95 14.16
C PRO A 44 8.35 12.99 12.76
N PRO A 45 7.77 14.14 12.34
CA PRO A 45 7.26 14.28 10.98
C PRO A 45 8.39 14.11 9.96
N LEU A 46 8.10 13.48 8.83
CA LEU A 46 9.06 13.26 7.74
C LEU A 46 9.38 14.57 7.00
N CYS A 47 8.37 15.41 6.83
CA CYS A 47 8.47 16.71 6.20
C CYS A 47 7.57 17.73 6.92
N ALA A 48 7.86 19.01 6.74
CA ALA A 48 7.00 20.07 7.25
C ALA A 48 5.67 20.11 6.47
N PRO A 49 4.55 20.57 7.08
CA PRO A 49 3.26 20.70 6.39
C PRO A 49 3.32 21.52 5.10
N ALA A 50 4.12 22.58 5.07
CA ALA A 50 4.33 23.40 3.86
C ALA A 50 5.06 22.64 2.74
N GLU A 51 6.01 21.78 3.08
CA GLU A 51 6.70 20.92 2.11
C GLU A 51 5.74 19.85 1.55
N TYR A 52 4.91 19.26 2.39
CA TYR A 52 3.88 18.32 1.96
C TYR A 52 2.87 18.99 1.01
N ALA A 53 2.42 20.20 1.33
CA ALA A 53 1.51 20.97 0.47
C ALA A 53 2.16 21.27 -0.89
N ALA A 54 3.43 21.72 -0.91
CA ALA A 54 4.16 21.99 -2.15
C ALA A 54 4.32 20.72 -3.03
N VAL A 55 4.56 19.55 -2.42
CA VAL A 55 4.62 18.28 -3.14
C VAL A 55 3.25 17.93 -3.75
N LEU A 56 2.17 18.13 -3.02
CA LEU A 56 0.80 17.87 -3.50
C LEU A 56 0.42 18.82 -4.66
N ASP A 57 0.80 20.08 -4.58
CA ASP A 57 0.56 21.05 -5.64
C ASP A 57 1.34 20.71 -6.92
N ASP A 58 2.64 20.39 -6.79
CA ASP A 58 3.47 19.95 -7.93
C ASP A 58 2.93 18.65 -8.55
N PHE A 59 2.55 17.68 -7.71
CA PHE A 59 1.92 16.45 -8.17
C PHE A 59 0.64 16.74 -8.98
N SER A 60 -0.25 17.58 -8.44
CA SER A 60 -1.52 17.92 -9.09
C SER A 60 -1.31 18.61 -10.44
N ALA A 61 -0.36 19.55 -10.49
CA ALA A 61 0.00 20.26 -11.72
C ALA A 61 0.59 19.32 -12.79
N ARG A 62 1.48 18.40 -12.39
CA ARG A 62 2.07 17.41 -13.32
C ARG A 62 1.03 16.42 -13.82
N LEU A 63 0.15 15.94 -12.95
CA LEU A 63 -0.93 15.03 -13.34
C LEU A 63 -1.84 15.69 -14.38
N ASP A 64 -2.26 16.95 -14.15
CA ASP A 64 -3.07 17.70 -15.11
C ASP A 64 -2.34 17.93 -16.44
N ALA A 65 -1.04 18.24 -16.38
CA ALA A 65 -0.21 18.44 -17.57
C ALA A 65 -0.08 17.16 -18.43
N VAL A 66 0.09 15.99 -17.79
CA VAL A 66 0.13 14.69 -18.47
C VAL A 66 -1.20 14.40 -19.16
N VAL A 67 -2.32 14.58 -18.46
CA VAL A 67 -3.65 14.36 -19.03
C VAL A 67 -3.94 15.32 -20.19
N ALA A 68 -3.56 16.58 -20.05
CA ALA A 68 -3.66 17.57 -21.12
C ALA A 68 -2.80 17.20 -22.35
N TRP A 69 -1.59 16.69 -22.10
CA TRP A 69 -0.70 16.25 -23.18
C TRP A 69 -1.31 15.05 -23.94
N CYS A 70 -1.87 14.05 -23.24
CA CYS A 70 -2.58 12.96 -23.89
C CYS A 70 -3.66 13.48 -24.86
N GLY A 71 -4.46 14.45 -24.43
CA GLY A 71 -5.46 15.07 -25.30
C GLY A 71 -4.88 15.72 -26.55
N ARG A 72 -3.69 16.39 -26.46
CA ARG A 72 -3.05 17.02 -27.63
C ARG A 72 -2.53 16.01 -28.66
N ILE A 73 -2.13 14.83 -28.23
CA ILE A 73 -1.65 13.76 -29.15
C ILE A 73 -2.75 12.77 -29.55
N GLY A 74 -4.01 13.05 -29.19
CA GLY A 74 -5.14 12.16 -29.50
C GLY A 74 -5.19 10.87 -28.67
N ALA A 75 -4.39 10.75 -27.58
CA ALA A 75 -4.43 9.60 -26.71
C ALA A 75 -5.53 9.75 -25.64
N ARG A 76 -6.17 8.62 -25.29
CA ARG A 76 -7.15 8.57 -24.21
C ARG A 76 -6.46 8.36 -22.86
N PRO A 77 -6.48 9.32 -21.94
CA PRO A 77 -5.90 9.11 -20.61
C PRO A 77 -6.82 8.25 -19.75
N ILE A 78 -6.21 7.28 -19.07
CA ILE A 78 -6.85 6.46 -18.04
C ILE A 78 -6.10 6.73 -16.74
N LEU A 79 -6.79 7.32 -15.77
CA LEU A 79 -6.26 7.53 -14.43
C LEU A 79 -6.79 6.45 -13.50
N ILE A 80 -5.89 5.74 -12.84
CA ILE A 80 -6.24 4.82 -11.76
C ILE A 80 -5.82 5.48 -10.45
N ILE A 81 -6.76 5.73 -9.54
CA ILE A 81 -6.42 6.13 -8.17
C ILE A 81 -5.71 4.93 -7.53
N PRO A 82 -4.43 5.06 -7.15
CA PRO A 82 -3.66 3.93 -6.64
C PRO A 82 -4.30 3.34 -5.37
N PRO A 83 -4.63 2.05 -5.34
CA PRO A 83 -5.00 1.37 -4.11
C PRO A 83 -3.77 1.20 -3.21
N ALA A 84 -4.00 0.98 -1.92
CA ALA A 84 -2.95 0.66 -0.97
C ALA A 84 -3.45 -0.30 0.10
N ASN A 85 -2.53 -1.06 0.71
CA ASN A 85 -2.87 -1.97 1.80
C ASN A 85 -3.32 -1.16 3.03
N GLU A 86 -4.60 -1.23 3.37
CA GLU A 86 -5.20 -0.51 4.49
C GLU A 86 -5.24 -1.40 5.74
N ALA A 87 -5.69 -2.65 5.58
CA ALA A 87 -6.06 -3.51 6.69
C ALA A 87 -4.90 -4.37 7.23
N ASP A 88 -3.92 -4.73 6.38
CA ASP A 88 -2.86 -5.67 6.74
C ASP A 88 -1.46 -5.04 6.75
N TYR A 89 -1.40 -3.71 6.66
CA TYR A 89 -0.13 -3.00 6.72
C TYR A 89 -0.24 -1.77 7.64
N GLU A 90 0.43 -1.83 8.78
CA GLU A 90 0.47 -0.78 9.79
C GLU A 90 1.08 0.52 9.24
N PRO A 91 0.76 1.69 9.84
CA PRO A 91 1.37 2.96 9.46
C PRO A 91 2.90 2.92 9.46
N GLY A 92 3.50 3.58 8.51
CA GLY A 92 4.95 3.72 8.43
C GLY A 92 5.49 4.60 9.55
N ARG A 93 4.80 5.69 9.85
CA ARG A 93 5.10 6.61 10.95
C ARG A 93 3.84 7.10 11.61
N SER A 94 3.89 7.24 12.95
CA SER A 94 2.81 7.83 13.73
C SER A 94 3.29 9.12 14.35
N THR A 95 2.79 10.24 13.83
CA THR A 95 3.18 11.59 14.25
C THR A 95 2.08 12.25 15.06
N VAL A 96 2.43 13.27 15.81
CA VAL A 96 1.49 14.13 16.52
C VAL A 96 1.56 15.55 15.98
N GLU A 97 0.58 16.37 16.36
CA GLU A 97 0.46 17.76 15.95
C GLU A 97 1.71 18.57 16.34
N PRO A 98 2.08 19.58 15.54
CA PRO A 98 3.15 20.50 15.90
C PRO A 98 2.92 21.14 17.27
N GLY A 99 3.95 21.22 18.09
CA GLY A 99 3.88 21.83 19.41
C GLY A 99 3.60 20.86 20.57
N VAL A 100 3.29 19.60 20.30
CA VAL A 100 3.23 18.56 21.34
C VAL A 100 4.61 18.35 21.95
N ASP A 101 4.74 18.56 23.27
CA ASP A 101 5.99 18.50 23.97
C ASP A 101 6.51 17.05 24.19
N ALA A 102 7.74 16.94 24.70
CA ALA A 102 8.38 15.64 24.93
C ALA A 102 7.67 14.81 26.04
N ALA A 103 7.08 15.48 27.03
CA ALA A 103 6.38 14.80 28.12
C ALA A 103 5.07 14.17 27.61
N GLU A 104 4.32 14.87 26.76
CA GLU A 104 3.10 14.32 26.15
C GLU A 104 3.43 13.21 25.15
N ARG A 105 4.49 13.36 24.35
CA ARG A 105 4.98 12.27 23.47
C ARG A 105 5.31 11.00 24.26
N ALA A 106 5.96 11.13 25.41
CA ALA A 106 6.24 10.01 26.30
C ALA A 106 4.95 9.38 26.84
N ARG A 107 3.96 10.20 27.27
CA ARG A 107 2.66 9.70 27.74
C ARG A 107 1.90 8.92 26.66
N ILE A 108 1.94 9.40 25.40
CA ILE A 108 1.34 8.67 24.27
C ILE A 108 2.06 7.34 24.07
N ALA A 109 3.39 7.33 24.03
CA ALA A 109 4.18 6.11 23.87
C ALA A 109 3.85 5.08 24.97
N ASP A 110 3.81 5.51 26.22
CA ASP A 110 3.46 4.66 27.36
C ASP A 110 2.01 4.13 27.27
N ALA A 111 1.07 4.97 26.82
CA ALA A 111 -0.31 4.55 26.61
C ALA A 111 -0.42 3.46 25.52
N ILE A 112 0.26 3.64 24.41
CA ILE A 112 0.31 2.66 23.32
C ILE A 112 0.96 1.35 23.78
N HIS A 113 2.09 1.42 24.49
CA HIS A 113 2.73 0.21 25.03
C HIS A 113 1.82 -0.55 26.01
N ARG A 114 1.15 0.16 26.93
CA ARG A 114 0.18 -0.47 27.85
C ARG A 114 -0.99 -1.09 27.10
N ALA A 115 -1.57 -0.38 26.14
CA ALA A 115 -2.69 -0.90 25.35
C ALA A 115 -2.30 -2.17 24.59
N ARG A 116 -1.12 -2.21 23.99
CA ARG A 116 -0.62 -3.40 23.29
C ARG A 116 -0.41 -4.59 24.21
N ALA A 117 0.08 -4.36 25.44
CA ALA A 117 0.19 -5.44 26.42
C ALA A 117 -1.17 -6.03 26.84
N LEU A 118 -2.23 -5.24 26.74
CA LEU A 118 -3.61 -5.66 27.05
C LEU A 118 -4.33 -6.33 25.87
N GLU A 119 -3.85 -6.23 24.64
CA GLU A 119 -4.57 -6.70 23.44
C GLU A 119 -5.02 -8.17 23.53
N ALA A 120 -4.21 -9.02 24.11
CA ALA A 120 -4.50 -10.46 24.22
C ALA A 120 -5.39 -10.81 25.42
N THR A 121 -5.30 -10.08 26.53
CA THR A 121 -5.95 -10.42 27.79
C THR A 121 -7.18 -9.57 28.10
N GLU A 122 -7.13 -8.29 27.75
CA GLU A 122 -8.18 -7.31 28.03
C GLU A 122 -8.44 -6.41 26.80
N PRO A 123 -8.90 -7.00 25.67
CA PRO A 123 -8.99 -6.28 24.39
C PRO A 123 -9.93 -5.05 24.44
N GLY A 124 -10.97 -5.08 25.27
CA GLY A 124 -11.86 -3.94 25.48
C GLY A 124 -11.16 -2.74 26.11
N ARG A 125 -10.32 -2.98 27.14
CA ARG A 125 -9.50 -1.94 27.78
C ARG A 125 -8.43 -1.39 26.83
N ALA A 126 -7.81 -2.27 26.03
CA ALA A 126 -6.88 -1.83 24.99
C ALA A 126 -7.58 -0.86 24.01
N LEU A 127 -8.78 -1.20 23.54
CA LEU A 127 -9.58 -0.36 22.64
C LEU A 127 -9.92 1.00 23.26
N GLU A 128 -10.29 1.05 24.55
CA GLU A 128 -10.55 2.31 25.26
C GLU A 128 -9.32 3.22 25.28
N VAL A 129 -8.13 2.67 25.54
CA VAL A 129 -6.88 3.44 25.54
C VAL A 129 -6.57 3.97 24.13
N TYR A 130 -6.70 3.15 23.08
CA TYR A 130 -6.49 3.61 21.71
C TYR A 130 -7.47 4.72 21.30
N ARG A 131 -8.75 4.59 21.67
CA ARG A 131 -9.75 5.63 21.45
C ARG A 131 -9.45 6.91 22.20
N ASP A 132 -8.91 6.82 23.42
CA ASP A 132 -8.50 8.00 24.19
C ASP A 132 -7.34 8.72 23.49
N VAL A 133 -6.34 7.98 23.02
CA VAL A 133 -5.21 8.55 22.24
C VAL A 133 -5.73 9.18 20.94
N ALA A 134 -6.55 8.50 20.15
CA ALA A 134 -7.10 9.02 18.89
C ALA A 134 -7.96 10.25 19.08
N ARG A 135 -8.72 10.34 20.20
CA ARG A 135 -9.54 11.52 20.52
C ARG A 135 -8.68 12.73 20.87
N ARG A 136 -7.59 12.55 21.65
CA ARG A 136 -6.69 13.64 22.04
C ARG A 136 -5.71 14.02 20.93
N HIS A 137 -5.30 13.06 20.11
CA HIS A 137 -4.36 13.21 19.00
C HIS A 137 -4.94 12.59 17.72
N PRO A 138 -5.90 13.27 17.07
CA PRO A 138 -6.62 12.70 15.92
C PRO A 138 -5.72 12.44 14.70
N GLY A 139 -4.51 13.00 14.68
CA GLY A 139 -3.49 12.73 13.66
C GLY A 139 -2.65 11.47 13.91
N PHE A 140 -2.79 10.79 15.06
CA PHE A 140 -1.92 9.69 15.46
C PHE A 140 -2.32 8.37 14.79
N ALA A 141 -1.66 8.01 13.71
CA ALA A 141 -2.03 6.93 12.79
C ALA A 141 -2.10 5.54 13.46
N GLU A 142 -1.17 5.21 14.37
CA GLU A 142 -1.12 3.91 15.05
C GLU A 142 -2.39 3.64 15.87
N ALA A 143 -2.93 4.67 16.55
CA ALA A 143 -4.16 4.50 17.33
C ALA A 143 -5.35 4.11 16.43
N HIS A 144 -5.53 4.78 15.29
CA HIS A 144 -6.55 4.43 14.31
C HIS A 144 -6.36 3.01 13.78
N TYR A 145 -5.14 2.63 13.45
CA TYR A 145 -4.85 1.28 12.96
C TYR A 145 -5.24 0.20 13.98
N ARG A 146 -4.87 0.38 15.26
CA ARG A 146 -5.20 -0.55 16.35
C ARG A 146 -6.69 -0.60 16.66
N ILE A 147 -7.38 0.53 16.59
CA ILE A 147 -8.86 0.56 16.69
C ILE A 147 -9.45 -0.28 15.55
N GLY A 148 -8.99 -0.07 14.31
CA GLY A 148 -9.43 -0.85 13.15
C GLY A 148 -9.24 -2.36 13.35
N GLU A 149 -8.07 -2.80 13.86
CA GLU A 149 -7.82 -4.22 14.16
C GLU A 149 -8.79 -4.79 15.21
N ARG A 150 -9.08 -4.04 16.27
CA ARG A 150 -10.03 -4.48 17.30
C ARG A 150 -11.46 -4.55 16.76
N LEU A 151 -11.88 -3.54 16.03
CA LEU A 151 -13.22 -3.51 15.41
C LEU A 151 -13.38 -4.65 14.36
N ARG A 152 -12.33 -4.95 13.60
CA ARG A 152 -12.28 -6.10 12.69
C ARG A 152 -12.48 -7.41 13.43
N ALA A 153 -11.79 -7.60 14.55
CA ALA A 153 -11.93 -8.79 15.38
C ALA A 153 -13.33 -8.92 16.01
N GLU A 154 -14.02 -7.81 16.23
CA GLU A 154 -15.42 -7.76 16.71
C GLU A 154 -16.45 -7.90 15.57
N GLY A 155 -16.02 -8.05 14.30
CA GLY A 155 -16.91 -8.12 13.15
C GLY A 155 -17.54 -6.78 12.73
N LYS A 156 -17.12 -5.65 13.30
CA LYS A 156 -17.61 -4.30 12.99
C LYS A 156 -16.94 -3.76 11.73
N ARG A 157 -17.33 -4.32 10.60
CA ARG A 157 -16.64 -4.16 9.33
C ARG A 157 -16.51 -2.71 8.86
N GLU A 158 -17.60 -1.99 8.83
CA GLU A 158 -17.65 -0.61 8.31
C GLU A 158 -16.84 0.34 9.19
N GLU A 159 -16.98 0.22 10.51
CA GLU A 159 -16.19 1.00 11.46
C GLU A 159 -14.70 0.69 11.34
N ALA A 160 -14.33 -0.60 11.24
CA ALA A 160 -12.95 -1.01 11.08
C ALA A 160 -12.34 -0.47 9.76
N ALA A 161 -13.08 -0.52 8.65
CA ALA A 161 -12.64 0.01 7.37
C ALA A 161 -12.41 1.53 7.42
N ALA A 162 -13.27 2.27 8.12
CA ALA A 162 -13.10 3.70 8.33
C ALA A 162 -11.82 4.02 9.13
N GLU A 163 -11.53 3.24 10.16
CA GLU A 163 -10.36 3.42 11.00
C GLU A 163 -9.05 3.03 10.26
N PHE A 164 -9.04 1.97 9.47
CA PHE A 164 -7.90 1.62 8.62
C PHE A 164 -7.60 2.70 7.57
N LEU A 165 -8.65 3.24 6.94
CA LEU A 165 -8.49 4.35 6.00
C LEU A 165 -7.99 5.61 6.71
N ALA A 166 -8.49 5.88 7.92
CA ALA A 166 -8.02 6.98 8.75
C ALA A 166 -6.55 6.84 9.11
N ALA A 167 -6.09 5.63 9.44
CA ALA A 167 -4.70 5.34 9.74
C ALA A 167 -3.80 5.57 8.51
N LEU A 168 -4.23 5.13 7.31
CA LEU A 168 -3.52 5.39 6.07
C LEU A 168 -3.40 6.88 5.77
N ASP A 169 -4.49 7.63 5.91
CA ASP A 169 -4.53 9.06 5.59
C ASP A 169 -3.71 9.92 6.56
N ARG A 170 -3.41 9.39 7.75
CA ARG A 170 -2.60 10.02 8.80
C ARG A 170 -1.17 9.48 8.89
N ASP A 171 -0.81 8.53 8.02
CA ASP A 171 0.55 7.97 8.01
C ASP A 171 1.57 9.06 7.73
N GLY A 172 2.45 9.31 8.70
CA GLY A 172 3.53 10.28 8.58
C GLY A 172 4.64 9.87 7.59
N LEU A 173 4.57 8.65 7.02
CA LEU A 173 5.36 8.18 5.88
C LEU A 173 4.44 8.04 4.66
N PRO A 174 4.26 9.08 3.82
CA PRO A 174 3.25 9.14 2.78
C PRO A 174 3.65 8.37 1.51
N ILE A 175 4.01 7.08 1.65
CA ILE A 175 4.29 6.19 0.51
C ILE A 175 3.02 5.58 -0.08
N ARG A 176 1.91 5.63 0.66
CA ARG A 176 0.59 5.20 0.22
C ARG A 176 -0.23 6.40 -0.25
N CYS A 177 -1.13 6.19 -1.20
CA CYS A 177 -1.93 7.28 -1.79
C CYS A 177 -2.95 7.83 -0.77
N GLN A 178 -2.57 8.87 -0.04
CA GLN A 178 -3.39 9.54 0.96
C GLN A 178 -4.54 10.35 0.35
N ALA A 179 -5.53 10.73 1.16
CA ALA A 179 -6.74 11.43 0.73
C ALA A 179 -6.49 12.65 -0.17
N PRO A 180 -5.54 13.58 0.12
CA PRO A 180 -5.30 14.74 -0.75
C PRO A 180 -4.85 14.36 -2.17
N PHE A 181 -4.04 13.29 -2.29
CA PHE A 181 -3.60 12.78 -3.60
C PHE A 181 -4.75 12.09 -4.34
N ARG A 182 -5.56 11.28 -3.65
CA ARG A 182 -6.76 10.66 -4.26
C ARG A 182 -7.71 11.73 -4.78
N GLU A 183 -7.86 12.83 -4.05
CA GLU A 183 -8.68 13.94 -4.47
C GLU A 183 -8.09 14.71 -5.66
N ALA A 184 -6.76 14.81 -5.77
CA ALA A 184 -6.10 15.38 -6.94
C ALA A 184 -6.44 14.60 -8.23
N TYR A 185 -6.42 13.26 -8.18
CA TYR A 185 -6.88 12.41 -9.30
C TYR A 185 -8.31 12.73 -9.72
N ARG A 186 -9.24 12.83 -8.75
CA ARG A 186 -10.64 13.14 -9.01
C ARG A 186 -10.82 14.51 -9.64
N ARG A 187 -10.16 15.53 -9.09
CA ARG A 187 -10.22 16.92 -9.60
C ARG A 187 -9.68 17.03 -11.02
N VAL A 188 -8.56 16.36 -11.33
CA VAL A 188 -7.98 16.37 -12.68
C VAL A 188 -8.91 15.66 -13.65
N ALA A 189 -9.43 14.47 -13.32
CA ALA A 189 -10.35 13.75 -14.17
C ALA A 189 -11.66 14.54 -14.44
N ALA A 190 -12.21 15.20 -13.41
CA ALA A 190 -13.43 15.99 -13.53
C ALA A 190 -13.27 17.18 -14.50
N ARG A 191 -12.08 17.77 -14.58
CA ARG A 191 -11.78 18.87 -15.52
C ARG A 191 -11.48 18.41 -16.95
N ARG A 192 -11.37 17.10 -17.18
CA ARG A 192 -10.95 16.49 -18.45
C ARG A 192 -11.97 15.43 -18.91
N PRO A 193 -13.08 15.82 -19.58
CA PRO A 193 -14.18 14.89 -19.94
C PRO A 193 -13.74 13.66 -20.73
N GLY A 194 -12.60 13.75 -21.44
CA GLY A 194 -11.99 12.63 -22.16
C GLY A 194 -11.24 11.65 -21.27
N CYS A 195 -10.99 11.97 -20.01
CA CYS A 195 -10.28 11.09 -19.08
C CYS A 195 -11.20 10.00 -18.52
N ILE A 196 -10.70 8.77 -18.46
CA ILE A 196 -11.35 7.66 -17.75
C ILE A 196 -10.73 7.63 -16.36
N LEU A 197 -11.56 7.73 -15.31
CA LEU A 197 -11.12 7.59 -13.91
C LEU A 197 -11.58 6.26 -13.36
N ILE A 198 -10.64 5.50 -12.79
CA ILE A 198 -10.87 4.23 -12.11
C ILE A 198 -10.51 4.42 -10.63
N ASP A 199 -11.43 4.13 -9.74
CA ASP A 199 -11.16 4.07 -8.29
C ASP A 199 -10.58 2.69 -7.95
N GLY A 200 -9.24 2.57 -7.97
CA GLY A 200 -8.56 1.31 -7.71
C GLY A 200 -8.86 0.73 -6.33
N ARG A 201 -9.11 1.57 -5.33
CA ARG A 201 -9.54 1.14 -4.00
C ARG A 201 -10.85 0.35 -4.07
N ARG A 202 -11.87 0.91 -4.71
CA ARG A 202 -13.18 0.28 -4.86
C ARG A 202 -13.08 -1.04 -5.64
N GLU A 203 -12.31 -1.04 -6.72
CA GLU A 203 -12.16 -2.22 -7.57
C GLU A 203 -11.46 -3.37 -6.83
N LEU A 204 -10.45 -3.06 -6.02
CA LEU A 204 -9.74 -4.09 -5.27
C LEU A 204 -10.53 -4.61 -4.05
N ILE A 205 -11.29 -3.76 -3.37
CA ILE A 205 -12.22 -4.21 -2.32
C ILE A 205 -13.23 -5.21 -2.90
N ALA A 206 -13.78 -4.90 -4.09
CA ALA A 206 -14.74 -5.78 -4.76
C ALA A 206 -14.13 -7.12 -5.20
N ALA A 207 -12.82 -7.15 -5.48
CA ALA A 207 -12.09 -8.35 -5.87
C ALA A 207 -11.50 -9.14 -4.69
N SER A 208 -11.50 -8.57 -3.49
CA SER A 208 -10.96 -9.22 -2.29
C SER A 208 -11.96 -10.25 -1.75
N PRO A 209 -11.57 -11.53 -1.59
CA PRO A 209 -12.42 -12.56 -0.98
C PRO A 209 -12.86 -12.21 0.44
N SER A 210 -11.99 -11.63 1.25
CA SER A 210 -12.34 -11.16 2.58
C SER A 210 -13.09 -9.81 2.54
N GLY A 211 -13.04 -9.11 1.40
CA GLY A 211 -13.55 -7.76 1.20
C GLY A 211 -12.75 -6.68 1.94
N TRP A 212 -11.55 -7.00 2.41
CA TRP A 212 -10.59 -6.03 2.96
C TRP A 212 -9.59 -5.61 1.89
N LEU A 213 -9.16 -4.37 1.94
CA LEU A 213 -8.03 -3.91 1.14
C LEU A 213 -6.73 -4.24 1.87
N GLY A 214 -6.29 -5.48 1.70
CA GLY A 214 -5.19 -6.11 2.42
C GLY A 214 -4.46 -7.15 1.58
N GLY A 215 -3.87 -8.14 2.22
CA GLY A 215 -3.05 -9.19 1.62
C GLY A 215 -3.73 -10.04 0.54
N ASP A 216 -5.06 -10.02 0.47
CA ASP A 216 -5.81 -10.69 -0.61
C ASP A 216 -5.52 -10.14 -1.99
N VAL A 217 -5.26 -8.82 -2.08
CA VAL A 217 -5.18 -8.07 -3.34
C VAL A 217 -3.96 -7.14 -3.42
N ILE A 218 -3.27 -6.90 -2.31
CA ILE A 218 -2.05 -6.08 -2.23
C ILE A 218 -0.95 -6.91 -1.57
N GLU A 219 0.23 -6.96 -2.19
CA GLU A 219 1.32 -7.79 -1.69
C GLU A 219 2.08 -7.14 -0.53
N ASP A 220 2.35 -5.86 -0.63
CA ASP A 220 3.09 -5.08 0.37
C ASP A 220 2.30 -3.83 0.82
N THR A 221 2.90 -2.64 0.76
CA THR A 221 2.24 -1.38 1.11
C THR A 221 1.27 -0.89 0.05
N HIS A 222 1.59 -1.07 -1.24
CA HIS A 222 0.84 -0.46 -2.36
C HIS A 222 0.97 -1.20 -3.70
N HIS A 223 1.76 -2.25 -3.79
CA HIS A 223 1.84 -3.03 -5.02
C HIS A 223 0.74 -4.09 -5.03
N PRO A 224 -0.19 -4.05 -6.01
CA PRO A 224 -1.16 -5.12 -6.17
C PRO A 224 -0.46 -6.47 -6.38
N ASN A 225 -1.00 -7.52 -5.79
CA ASN A 225 -0.62 -8.88 -6.15
C ASN A 225 -1.29 -9.29 -7.48
N LEU A 226 -1.12 -10.53 -7.93
CA LEU A 226 -1.69 -10.98 -9.20
C LEU A 226 -3.20 -10.76 -9.29
N ARG A 227 -3.97 -11.08 -8.23
CA ARG A 227 -5.40 -10.83 -8.17
C ARG A 227 -5.74 -9.34 -8.29
N GLY A 228 -5.01 -8.49 -7.59
CA GLY A 228 -5.17 -7.05 -7.66
C GLY A 228 -4.90 -6.50 -9.06
N TYR A 229 -3.84 -6.95 -9.72
CA TYR A 229 -3.56 -6.56 -11.11
C TYR A 229 -4.65 -7.01 -12.08
N VAL A 230 -5.15 -8.25 -11.95
CA VAL A 230 -6.25 -8.76 -12.76
C VAL A 230 -7.51 -7.90 -12.56
N ALA A 231 -7.85 -7.56 -11.32
CA ALA A 231 -8.99 -6.70 -11.01
C ALA A 231 -8.86 -5.30 -11.62
N LEU A 232 -7.68 -4.69 -11.53
CA LEU A 232 -7.42 -3.38 -12.14
C LEU A 232 -7.48 -3.44 -13.67
N ALA A 233 -6.93 -4.49 -14.29
CA ALA A 233 -7.02 -4.70 -15.73
C ALA A 233 -8.48 -4.85 -16.20
N ALA A 234 -9.28 -5.64 -15.48
CA ALA A 234 -10.70 -5.77 -15.75
C ALA A 234 -11.44 -4.43 -15.60
N ALA A 235 -11.08 -3.62 -14.61
CA ALA A 235 -11.67 -2.28 -14.43
C ALA A 235 -11.30 -1.33 -15.59
N VAL A 236 -10.06 -1.40 -16.09
CA VAL A 236 -9.65 -0.66 -17.30
C VAL A 236 -10.50 -1.06 -18.51
N LEU A 237 -10.66 -2.38 -18.75
CA LEU A 237 -11.48 -2.88 -19.84
C LEU A 237 -12.94 -2.39 -19.74
N ARG A 238 -13.57 -2.48 -18.55
CA ARG A 238 -14.91 -1.93 -18.32
C ARG A 238 -15.00 -0.43 -18.58
N GLY A 239 -13.98 0.33 -18.18
CA GLY A 239 -13.91 1.78 -18.41
C GLY A 239 -13.84 2.13 -19.90
N LEU A 240 -13.07 1.38 -20.68
CA LEU A 240 -12.97 1.52 -22.14
C LEU A 240 -14.29 1.14 -22.82
N GLU A 241 -14.92 0.03 -22.42
CA GLU A 241 -16.19 -0.41 -22.95
C GLU A 241 -17.32 0.59 -22.69
N ALA A 242 -17.43 1.11 -21.46
CA ALA A 242 -18.43 2.12 -21.11
C ALA A 242 -18.35 3.38 -21.98
N ARG A 243 -17.18 3.67 -22.52
CA ARG A 243 -16.93 4.79 -23.47
C ARG A 243 -17.03 4.38 -24.94
N ARG A 244 -17.33 3.10 -25.23
CA ARG A 244 -17.31 2.53 -26.57
C ARG A 244 -16.02 2.78 -27.34
N GLU A 245 -14.90 2.84 -26.63
CA GLU A 245 -13.59 2.95 -27.25
C GLU A 245 -13.37 1.72 -28.16
N PHE A 246 -12.71 1.93 -29.28
CA PHE A 246 -12.46 0.86 -30.27
C PHE A 246 -13.72 0.15 -30.81
N GLY A 247 -14.87 0.83 -30.84
CA GLY A 247 -16.09 0.34 -31.52
C GLY A 247 -17.07 -0.47 -30.65
N GLY A 248 -16.69 -0.79 -29.39
CA GLY A 248 -17.57 -1.55 -28.48
C GLY A 248 -17.60 -3.05 -28.75
N GLY A 249 -18.44 -3.77 -28.00
CA GLY A 249 -18.61 -5.24 -28.19
C GLY A 249 -17.65 -6.09 -27.34
N TRP A 250 -16.99 -5.50 -26.37
CA TRP A 250 -16.01 -6.16 -25.49
C TRP A 250 -16.65 -6.91 -24.33
N SER A 251 -17.94 -6.64 -24.06
CA SER A 251 -18.72 -7.31 -23.02
C SER A 251 -18.84 -8.83 -23.19
N ALA A 252 -18.56 -9.33 -24.41
CA ALA A 252 -18.51 -10.76 -24.67
C ALA A 252 -17.18 -11.42 -24.25
N VAL A 253 -16.15 -10.62 -23.93
CA VAL A 253 -14.88 -11.16 -23.47
C VAL A 253 -14.99 -11.39 -21.95
N PRO A 254 -14.87 -12.63 -21.45
CA PRO A 254 -14.87 -12.89 -20.03
C PRO A 254 -13.80 -12.05 -19.32
N ALA A 255 -14.16 -11.48 -18.17
CA ALA A 255 -13.16 -10.82 -17.35
C ALA A 255 -12.02 -11.80 -17.03
N PRO A 256 -10.75 -11.39 -17.18
CA PRO A 256 -9.64 -12.28 -16.87
C PRO A 256 -9.69 -12.68 -15.39
N ASP A 257 -9.56 -13.97 -15.12
CA ASP A 257 -9.41 -14.52 -13.78
C ASP A 257 -7.93 -14.82 -13.48
N VAL A 258 -7.61 -15.02 -12.20
CA VAL A 258 -6.23 -15.27 -11.77
C VAL A 258 -5.66 -16.56 -12.37
N ALA A 259 -6.43 -17.65 -12.37
CA ALA A 259 -5.99 -18.94 -12.90
C ALA A 259 -5.75 -18.87 -14.42
N GLY A 260 -6.67 -18.23 -15.16
CA GLY A 260 -6.52 -17.98 -16.58
C GLY A 260 -5.29 -17.11 -16.90
N CYS A 261 -5.00 -16.11 -16.09
CA CYS A 261 -3.78 -15.30 -16.23
C CYS A 261 -2.51 -16.11 -15.97
N VAL A 262 -2.48 -16.91 -14.89
CA VAL A 262 -1.34 -17.80 -14.60
C VAL A 262 -1.05 -18.72 -15.77
N ALA A 263 -2.08 -19.39 -16.29
CA ALA A 263 -1.93 -20.29 -17.43
C ALA A 263 -1.50 -19.56 -18.71
N ARG A 264 -2.16 -18.44 -19.04
CA ARG A 264 -1.91 -17.68 -20.26
C ARG A 264 -0.51 -17.05 -20.31
N PHE A 265 -0.02 -16.54 -19.19
CA PHE A 265 1.30 -15.91 -19.11
C PHE A 265 2.43 -16.88 -18.77
N GLY A 266 2.12 -18.16 -18.63
CA GLY A 266 3.11 -19.19 -18.28
C GLY A 266 3.83 -18.88 -16.97
N ILE A 267 3.06 -18.41 -15.96
CA ILE A 267 3.61 -18.16 -14.62
C ILE A 267 3.73 -19.51 -13.92
N ASP A 268 4.96 -19.97 -13.80
CA ASP A 268 5.27 -21.25 -13.13
C ASP A 268 5.47 -21.09 -11.62
N ALA A 269 5.58 -22.22 -10.93
CA ALA A 269 5.77 -22.27 -9.49
C ALA A 269 7.07 -21.59 -9.05
N GLU A 270 8.14 -21.65 -9.87
CA GLU A 270 9.43 -21.01 -9.55
C GLU A 270 9.31 -19.48 -9.56
N ARG A 271 8.67 -18.89 -10.57
CA ARG A 271 8.41 -17.44 -10.61
C ARG A 271 7.56 -16.94 -9.44
N LEU A 272 6.57 -17.73 -9.03
CA LEU A 272 5.77 -17.43 -7.84
C LEU A 272 6.59 -17.56 -6.56
N ALA A 273 7.45 -18.58 -6.45
CA ALA A 273 8.36 -18.75 -5.33
C ALA A 273 9.35 -17.58 -5.21
N GLU A 274 9.93 -17.13 -6.32
CA GLU A 274 10.78 -15.93 -6.34
C GLU A 274 10.04 -14.67 -5.90
N ALA A 275 8.78 -14.49 -6.31
CA ALA A 275 7.96 -13.37 -5.85
C ALA A 275 7.74 -13.43 -4.33
N CYS A 276 7.40 -14.59 -3.80
CA CYS A 276 7.25 -14.81 -2.35
C CYS A 276 8.56 -14.53 -1.59
N GLU A 277 9.71 -14.92 -2.12
CA GLU A 277 11.02 -14.63 -1.51
C GLU A 277 11.30 -13.12 -1.47
N ARG A 278 11.00 -12.40 -2.56
CA ARG A 278 11.16 -10.94 -2.58
C ARG A 278 10.29 -10.27 -1.52
N THR A 279 9.04 -10.68 -1.39
CA THR A 279 8.13 -10.16 -0.37
C THR A 279 8.59 -10.52 1.04
N SER A 280 9.05 -11.75 1.26
CA SER A 280 9.67 -12.17 2.53
C SER A 280 10.87 -11.29 2.91
N LEU A 281 11.76 -11.01 1.95
CA LEU A 281 12.91 -10.14 2.17
C LEU A 281 12.50 -8.70 2.46
N HIS A 282 11.49 -8.18 1.74
CA HIS A 282 10.93 -6.86 1.97
C HIS A 282 10.39 -6.73 3.40
N ASP A 283 9.54 -7.64 3.85
CA ASP A 283 8.96 -7.61 5.19
C ASP A 283 10.03 -7.71 6.29
N ARG A 284 11.04 -8.54 6.10
CA ARG A 284 12.18 -8.63 7.02
C ARG A 284 12.98 -7.32 7.12
N ARG A 285 13.17 -6.64 5.99
CA ARG A 285 13.82 -5.31 5.98
C ARG A 285 12.97 -4.26 6.66
N VAL A 286 11.68 -4.22 6.33
CA VAL A 286 10.73 -3.28 6.96
C VAL A 286 10.65 -3.51 8.46
N ALA A 287 10.69 -4.76 8.94
CA ALA A 287 10.73 -5.08 10.37
C ALA A 287 11.86 -4.38 11.10
N GLY A 288 13.03 -4.19 10.44
CA GLY A 288 14.17 -3.47 11.02
C GLY A 288 13.92 -1.99 11.32
N TYR A 289 12.92 -1.39 10.69
CA TYR A 289 12.53 0.02 10.88
C TYR A 289 11.36 0.20 11.85
N ARG A 290 10.66 -0.88 12.24
CA ARG A 290 9.48 -0.79 13.10
C ARG A 290 9.85 -0.79 14.57
N HIS A 291 9.09 -0.05 15.37
CA HIS A 291 9.16 -0.16 16.84
C HIS A 291 8.62 -1.52 17.32
N ASP A 292 7.70 -2.14 16.57
CA ASP A 292 7.24 -3.52 16.76
C ASP A 292 7.47 -4.35 15.50
N PRO A 293 8.56 -5.12 15.43
CA PRO A 293 8.88 -5.89 14.25
C PRO A 293 8.11 -7.22 14.14
N ALA A 294 7.42 -7.67 15.19
CA ALA A 294 6.91 -9.04 15.29
C ALA A 294 5.98 -9.41 14.14
N ARG A 295 5.07 -8.49 13.75
CA ARG A 295 4.12 -8.70 12.65
C ARG A 295 4.84 -8.88 11.32
N ARG A 296 5.75 -7.97 10.98
CA ARG A 296 6.49 -8.05 9.70
C ARG A 296 7.37 -9.29 9.64
N LEU A 297 7.96 -9.70 10.74
CA LEU A 297 8.73 -10.95 10.82
C LEU A 297 7.84 -12.19 10.65
N ALA A 298 6.61 -12.15 11.14
CA ALA A 298 5.63 -13.24 10.92
C ALA A 298 5.25 -13.34 9.43
N GLU A 299 4.93 -12.21 8.78
CA GLU A 299 4.63 -12.19 7.35
C GLU A 299 5.84 -12.65 6.51
N SER A 300 7.04 -12.17 6.83
CA SER A 300 8.28 -12.64 6.17
C SER A 300 8.41 -14.19 6.22
N ARG A 301 8.17 -14.79 7.39
CA ARG A 301 8.22 -16.28 7.52
C ARG A 301 7.13 -16.96 6.69
N ARG A 302 5.92 -16.40 6.65
CA ARG A 302 4.79 -16.92 5.88
C ARG A 302 5.10 -16.97 4.39
N PHE A 303 5.66 -15.87 3.85
CA PHE A 303 6.06 -15.82 2.44
C PHE A 303 7.25 -16.73 2.13
N ALA A 304 8.24 -16.85 3.03
CA ALA A 304 9.34 -17.80 2.86
C ALA A 304 8.86 -19.24 2.84
N GLU A 305 7.92 -19.59 3.69
CA GLU A 305 7.30 -20.93 3.72
C GLU A 305 6.49 -21.22 2.45
N ALA A 306 5.77 -20.23 1.94
CA ALA A 306 5.05 -20.37 0.67
C ALA A 306 6.00 -20.61 -0.50
N ALA A 307 7.11 -19.89 -0.57
CA ALA A 307 8.14 -20.11 -1.58
C ALA A 307 8.71 -21.54 -1.53
N ARG A 308 9.01 -22.03 -0.33
CA ARG A 308 9.48 -23.39 -0.14
C ARG A 308 8.46 -24.43 -0.64
N LYS A 309 7.19 -24.29 -0.24
CA LYS A 309 6.11 -25.21 -0.67
C LYS A 309 5.93 -25.22 -2.19
N LEU A 310 5.98 -24.07 -2.84
CA LEU A 310 5.90 -23.98 -4.31
C LEU A 310 7.02 -24.77 -4.99
N ARG A 311 8.27 -24.69 -4.52
CA ARG A 311 9.40 -25.45 -5.05
C ARG A 311 9.30 -26.93 -4.77
N GLU A 312 8.63 -27.33 -3.70
CA GLU A 312 8.34 -28.73 -3.37
C GLU A 312 7.16 -29.29 -4.15
N GLY A 313 6.55 -28.51 -5.06
CA GLY A 313 5.48 -28.95 -5.94
C GLY A 313 4.07 -28.80 -5.35
N ALA A 314 3.91 -28.02 -4.27
CA ALA A 314 2.57 -27.72 -3.76
C ALA A 314 1.76 -26.91 -4.79
N ALA A 315 0.46 -27.17 -4.86
CA ALA A 315 -0.46 -26.38 -5.67
C ALA A 315 -0.51 -24.93 -5.16
N ILE A 316 -0.70 -23.98 -6.08
CA ILE A 316 -0.66 -22.55 -5.76
C ILE A 316 -1.67 -22.18 -4.66
N ASP A 317 -2.85 -22.76 -4.69
CA ASP A 317 -3.91 -22.52 -3.69
C ASP A 317 -3.68 -23.21 -2.35
N ALA A 318 -2.71 -24.14 -2.27
CA ALA A 318 -2.35 -24.89 -1.07
C ALA A 318 -1.22 -24.27 -0.24
N VAL A 319 -0.57 -23.20 -0.72
CA VAL A 319 0.58 -22.60 -0.01
C VAL A 319 0.20 -21.75 1.19
N GLY A 320 -1.08 -21.42 1.36
CA GLY A 320 -1.59 -20.71 2.53
C GLY A 320 -1.44 -19.20 2.50
N LEU A 321 -1.26 -18.61 1.30
CA LEU A 321 -1.30 -17.16 1.11
C LEU A 321 -2.70 -16.71 0.66
N PRO A 322 -3.26 -15.63 1.23
CA PRO A 322 -4.57 -15.11 0.83
C PRO A 322 -4.63 -14.72 -0.64
N SER A 323 -3.50 -14.21 -1.18
CA SER A 323 -3.36 -13.82 -2.59
C SER A 323 -3.58 -14.97 -3.57
N PHE A 324 -3.37 -16.20 -3.13
CA PHE A 324 -3.50 -17.41 -3.94
C PHE A 324 -4.72 -18.27 -3.56
N ALA A 325 -5.48 -17.85 -2.54
CA ALA A 325 -6.69 -18.57 -2.16
C ALA A 325 -7.71 -18.59 -3.33
N PRO A 326 -8.44 -19.70 -3.52
CA PRO A 326 -9.50 -19.76 -4.52
C PRO A 326 -10.57 -18.70 -4.30
N GLU A 327 -11.18 -18.22 -5.39
CA GLU A 327 -12.32 -17.32 -5.28
C GLU A 327 -13.48 -18.04 -4.57
N GLY A 328 -14.06 -17.41 -3.55
CA GLY A 328 -15.24 -17.89 -2.84
C GLY A 328 -15.01 -18.68 -1.55
N ARG A 329 -13.79 -18.81 -1.04
CA ARG A 329 -13.57 -19.30 0.33
C ARG A 329 -13.39 -18.12 1.28
N PRO A 330 -14.31 -17.88 2.24
CA PRO A 330 -14.03 -16.98 3.36
C PRO A 330 -12.88 -17.57 4.20
N ASN A 331 -11.92 -16.72 4.53
CA ASN A 331 -10.87 -17.06 5.50
C ASN A 331 -11.43 -17.12 6.93
#